data_c6adca59182486f4d91b419260e43952
#
_entry.id   c6adca59182486f4d91b419260e43952
#
_cell.length_a   1.000
_cell.length_b   1.000
_cell.length_c   1.000
_cell.angle_alpha   90.00
_cell.angle_beta   90.00
_cell.angle_gamma   90.00
#
_symmetry.space_group_name_H-M   'P 1'
#
loop_
_entity.id
_entity.type
_entity.pdbx_description
1 polymer ?
#
loop_
_entity_poly.entity_id
_entity_poly.type
_entity_poly.pdbx_seq_one_letter_code
_entity_poly.pdbx_strand_id
1 'polypeptide(L)'
;MFENLSVFENRYEELNMKLYDPAVAADRNLYRDLMKEHKEIEPIVEKYRALKKAEASLEDAEAILNDSEAEKELRQMASDEMSAAKSDIESISEELKILLLPRDPNDDRSVIVEIRGGAGGEEAALFAYNLYRMYNMYAEKRGWKTEIVSLNETELGGFKEVSFTIDGDGAYSRLKFESGVHRVQRVPETETQGRIHTSTATVAVLPEADEVELEIDPTDLKIDTFRSSGAGGQHINKTSSAIRVTHLPTGTVVECQDERSQYKNKDKALRVLRARLLDAKVAAQNAEIAANRKSQVGTGDRSERIRTYNYPQLRVTDHRIGLTIYRLFDVLNGDLDEIIDALIAADRAEKLKESMENG
;
A
#
# COMPACT_ATOMS: atom_id res chain seq x y z
N MET A 1 -6.15 22.80 -14.18
CA MET A 1 -5.88 21.78 -13.14
C MET A 1 -6.70 22.02 -11.85
N PHE A 2 -6.92 23.26 -11.42
CA PHE A 2 -7.60 23.59 -10.15
C PHE A 2 -9.11 23.85 -10.25
N GLU A 3 -9.71 23.82 -11.44
CA GLU A 3 -11.14 24.11 -11.65
C GLU A 3 -12.11 23.15 -10.93
N ASN A 4 -11.64 21.96 -10.57
CA ASN A 4 -12.47 20.94 -9.93
C ASN A 4 -12.25 20.80 -8.41
N LEU A 5 -11.44 21.68 -7.77
CA LEU A 5 -11.18 21.56 -6.33
C LEU A 5 -12.41 21.85 -5.44
N SER A 6 -13.38 22.59 -5.96
CA SER A 6 -14.67 22.80 -5.31
C SER A 6 -15.44 21.50 -5.05
N VAL A 7 -15.20 20.46 -5.85
CA VAL A 7 -15.81 19.13 -5.67
C VAL A 7 -15.31 18.50 -4.37
N PHE A 8 -14.01 18.62 -4.05
CA PHE A 8 -13.43 18.13 -2.80
C PHE A 8 -13.98 18.90 -1.58
N GLU A 9 -14.16 20.22 -1.68
CA GLU A 9 -14.73 21.01 -0.60
C GLU A 9 -16.19 20.62 -0.32
N ASN A 10 -17.01 20.46 -1.37
CA ASN A 10 -18.39 20.01 -1.21
C ASN A 10 -18.46 18.59 -0.63
N ARG A 11 -17.59 17.69 -1.07
CA ARG A 11 -17.52 16.34 -0.55
C ARG A 11 -17.10 16.29 0.92
N TYR A 12 -16.15 17.12 1.31
CA TYR A 12 -15.73 17.27 2.70
C TYR A 12 -16.87 17.72 3.62
N GLU A 13 -17.69 18.69 3.16
CA GLU A 13 -18.86 19.15 3.90
C GLU A 13 -19.94 18.06 4.01
N GLU A 14 -20.16 17.31 2.93
CA GLU A 14 -21.06 16.13 2.98
C GLU A 14 -20.58 15.07 3.97
N LEU A 15 -19.28 14.78 3.98
CA LEU A 15 -18.68 13.82 4.91
C LEU A 15 -18.83 14.28 6.35
N ASN A 16 -18.57 15.56 6.63
CA ASN A 16 -18.79 16.14 7.94
C ASN A 16 -20.26 15.96 8.39
N MET A 17 -21.23 16.28 7.53
CA MET A 17 -22.64 16.09 7.86
C MET A 17 -22.99 14.61 8.14
N LYS A 18 -22.48 13.68 7.33
CA LYS A 18 -22.72 12.24 7.52
C LYS A 18 -22.08 11.69 8.78
N LEU A 19 -20.88 12.14 9.15
CA LEU A 19 -20.18 11.71 10.36
C LEU A 19 -20.89 12.17 11.66
N TYR A 20 -21.68 13.24 11.59
CA TYR A 20 -22.54 13.69 12.72
C TYR A 20 -23.86 12.91 12.83
N ASP A 21 -24.21 12.07 11.83
CA ASP A 21 -25.45 11.29 11.87
C ASP A 21 -25.31 10.12 12.87
N PRO A 22 -26.18 10.01 13.89
CA PRO A 22 -26.16 8.91 14.84
C PRO A 22 -26.34 7.52 14.20
N ALA A 23 -27.00 7.43 13.04
CA ALA A 23 -27.16 6.18 12.32
C ALA A 23 -25.84 5.69 11.73
N VAL A 24 -25.02 6.59 11.22
CA VAL A 24 -23.66 6.31 10.72
C VAL A 24 -22.73 5.93 11.86
N ALA A 25 -22.81 6.63 13.01
CA ALA A 25 -22.00 6.33 14.18
C ALA A 25 -22.29 4.94 14.78
N ALA A 26 -23.51 4.39 14.55
CA ALA A 26 -23.88 3.04 14.96
C ALA A 26 -23.30 1.93 14.06
N ASP A 27 -22.98 2.25 12.81
CA ASP A 27 -22.34 1.31 11.87
C ASP A 27 -20.84 1.53 11.84
N ARG A 28 -20.11 0.65 12.54
CA ARG A 28 -18.65 0.75 12.71
C ARG A 28 -17.88 0.71 11.37
N ASN A 29 -18.35 -0.08 10.40
CA ASN A 29 -17.66 -0.21 9.12
C ASN A 29 -17.87 1.05 8.28
N LEU A 30 -19.11 1.48 8.14
CA LEU A 30 -19.46 2.71 7.42
C LEU A 30 -18.78 3.94 8.03
N TYR A 31 -18.78 4.06 9.36
CA TYR A 31 -18.09 5.16 10.06
C TYR A 31 -16.59 5.18 9.77
N ARG A 32 -15.92 4.01 9.83
CA ARG A 32 -14.49 3.88 9.55
C ARG A 32 -14.17 4.32 8.11
N ASP A 33 -14.98 3.87 7.14
CA ASP A 33 -14.73 4.16 5.72
C ASP A 33 -14.94 5.65 5.41
N LEU A 34 -15.97 6.28 5.98
CA LEU A 34 -16.20 7.71 5.87
C LEU A 34 -15.12 8.54 6.56
N MET A 35 -14.63 8.11 7.73
CA MET A 35 -13.51 8.76 8.42
C MET A 35 -12.21 8.66 7.63
N LYS A 36 -11.98 7.54 6.95
CA LYS A 36 -10.82 7.39 6.08
C LYS A 36 -10.88 8.38 4.90
N GLU A 37 -12.00 8.44 4.20
CA GLU A 37 -12.23 9.40 3.11
C GLU A 37 -12.09 10.86 3.59
N HIS A 38 -12.63 11.18 4.77
CA HIS A 38 -12.51 12.50 5.38
C HIS A 38 -11.04 12.89 5.61
N LYS A 39 -10.25 11.99 6.24
CA LYS A 39 -8.82 12.20 6.51
C LYS A 39 -7.99 12.37 5.23
N GLU A 40 -8.39 11.70 4.14
CA GLU A 40 -7.74 11.82 2.84
C GLU A 40 -8.00 13.18 2.17
N ILE A 41 -9.23 13.70 2.28
CA ILE A 41 -9.66 14.94 1.61
C ILE A 41 -9.28 16.18 2.42
N GLU A 42 -9.24 16.09 3.75
CA GLU A 42 -9.00 17.22 4.66
C GLU A 42 -7.79 18.07 4.27
N PRO A 43 -6.56 17.53 4.04
CA PRO A 43 -5.39 18.33 3.68
C PRO A 43 -5.54 19.03 2.33
N ILE A 44 -6.30 18.45 1.38
CA ILE A 44 -6.58 19.06 0.08
C ILE A 44 -7.48 20.28 0.28
N VAL A 45 -8.53 20.14 1.09
CA VAL A 45 -9.49 21.22 1.36
C VAL A 45 -8.85 22.34 2.15
N GLU A 46 -8.02 22.04 3.15
CA GLU A 46 -7.28 23.06 3.90
C GLU A 46 -6.38 23.90 2.99
N LYS A 47 -5.61 23.26 2.12
CA LYS A 47 -4.75 23.95 1.16
C LYS A 47 -5.54 24.73 0.09
N TYR A 48 -6.67 24.18 -0.36
CA TYR A 48 -7.55 24.89 -1.27
C TYR A 48 -8.17 26.15 -0.65
N ARG A 49 -8.59 26.08 0.61
CA ARG A 49 -9.08 27.27 1.36
C ARG A 49 -7.97 28.30 1.56
N ALA A 50 -6.74 27.85 1.82
CA ALA A 50 -5.58 28.74 1.89
C ALA A 50 -5.27 29.41 0.55
N LEU A 51 -5.38 28.67 -0.57
CA LEU A 51 -5.22 29.21 -1.92
C LEU A 51 -6.23 30.31 -2.20
N LYS A 52 -7.53 30.05 -1.97
CA LYS A 52 -8.60 31.05 -2.15
C LYS A 52 -8.35 32.32 -1.33
N LYS A 53 -7.84 32.15 -0.10
CA LYS A 53 -7.51 33.30 0.76
C LYS A 53 -6.36 34.12 0.19
N ALA A 54 -5.30 33.46 -0.29
CA ALA A 54 -4.16 34.12 -0.91
C ALA A 54 -4.53 34.82 -2.23
N GLU A 55 -5.41 34.19 -3.05
CA GLU A 55 -5.96 34.79 -4.26
C GLU A 55 -6.80 36.05 -3.95
N ALA A 56 -7.65 36.00 -2.91
CA ALA A 56 -8.43 37.15 -2.47
C ALA A 56 -7.51 38.29 -1.96
N SER A 57 -6.49 37.98 -1.14
CA SER A 57 -5.50 38.98 -0.71
C SER A 57 -4.74 39.61 -1.88
N LEU A 58 -4.45 38.81 -2.92
CA LEU A 58 -3.83 39.34 -4.14
C LEU A 58 -4.75 40.31 -4.88
N GLU A 59 -6.03 39.95 -5.05
CA GLU A 59 -7.04 40.81 -5.71
C GLU A 59 -7.23 42.12 -4.95
N ASP A 60 -7.33 42.07 -3.63
CA ASP A 60 -7.45 43.25 -2.76
C ASP A 60 -6.21 44.16 -2.88
N ALA A 61 -5.00 43.59 -2.86
CA ALA A 61 -3.77 44.34 -2.99
C ALA A 61 -3.65 44.99 -4.40
N GLU A 62 -4.03 44.27 -5.45
CA GLU A 62 -4.05 44.80 -6.83
C GLU A 62 -5.10 45.93 -6.98
N ALA A 63 -6.26 45.83 -6.34
CA ALA A 63 -7.27 46.88 -6.33
C ALA A 63 -6.74 48.16 -5.69
N ILE A 64 -6.03 48.07 -4.54
CA ILE A 64 -5.40 49.23 -3.87
C ILE A 64 -4.30 49.85 -4.74
N LEU A 65 -3.47 49.05 -5.40
CA LEU A 65 -2.41 49.54 -6.29
C LEU A 65 -2.93 50.26 -7.52
N ASN A 66 -4.10 49.86 -8.02
CA ASN A 66 -4.78 50.46 -9.16
C ASN A 66 -5.59 51.73 -8.79
N ASP A 67 -5.83 51.97 -7.50
CA ASP A 67 -6.50 53.19 -7.07
C ASP A 67 -5.54 54.40 -7.16
N SER A 68 -5.91 55.35 -8.00
CA SER A 68 -5.13 56.60 -8.25
C SER A 68 -5.09 57.53 -7.03
N GLU A 69 -6.04 57.40 -6.07
CA GLU A 69 -6.15 58.26 -4.89
C GLU A 69 -5.50 57.63 -3.64
N ALA A 70 -5.00 56.38 -3.73
CA ALA A 70 -4.39 55.70 -2.60
C ALA A 70 -3.11 56.39 -2.10
N GLU A 71 -2.94 56.55 -0.79
CA GLU A 71 -1.76 57.13 -0.16
C GLU A 71 -0.50 56.31 -0.43
N LYS A 72 0.66 56.99 -0.45
CA LYS A 72 1.93 56.33 -0.80
C LYS A 72 2.27 55.17 0.16
N GLU A 73 1.97 55.32 1.48
CA GLU A 73 2.22 54.27 2.48
C GLU A 73 1.33 53.05 2.23
N LEU A 74 0.03 53.27 1.93
CA LEU A 74 -0.93 52.24 1.60
C LEU A 74 -0.52 51.45 0.32
N ARG A 75 -0.03 52.13 -0.70
CA ARG A 75 0.52 51.49 -1.90
C ARG A 75 1.76 50.66 -1.61
N GLN A 76 2.63 51.10 -0.70
CA GLN A 76 3.80 50.33 -0.32
C GLN A 76 3.37 49.04 0.40
N MET A 77 2.44 49.12 1.35
CA MET A 77 1.88 47.96 2.04
C MET A 77 1.23 46.99 1.06
N ALA A 78 0.40 47.49 0.15
CA ALA A 78 -0.26 46.67 -0.88
C ALA A 78 0.75 46.01 -1.83
N SER A 79 1.87 46.67 -2.15
CA SER A 79 2.95 46.07 -2.97
C SER A 79 3.64 44.92 -2.23
N ASP A 80 3.90 45.09 -0.93
CA ASP A 80 4.53 44.08 -0.11
C ASP A 80 3.56 42.88 0.08
N GLU A 81 2.27 43.15 0.32
CA GLU A 81 1.22 42.12 0.44
C GLU A 81 1.02 41.38 -0.88
N MET A 82 1.01 42.06 -2.02
CA MET A 82 0.94 41.45 -3.35
C MET A 82 2.12 40.48 -3.58
N SER A 83 3.34 40.87 -3.17
CA SER A 83 4.52 40.04 -3.32
C SER A 83 4.43 38.78 -2.44
N ALA A 84 3.97 38.93 -1.19
CA ALA A 84 3.73 37.82 -0.26
C ALA A 84 2.64 36.87 -0.81
N ALA A 85 1.50 37.41 -1.22
CA ALA A 85 0.39 36.62 -1.76
C ALA A 85 0.79 35.81 -3.01
N LYS A 86 1.59 36.39 -3.93
CA LYS A 86 2.10 35.68 -5.10
C LYS A 86 3.02 34.50 -4.72
N SER A 87 3.90 34.71 -3.74
CA SER A 87 4.78 33.64 -3.22
C SER A 87 3.96 32.52 -2.53
N ASP A 88 2.95 32.89 -1.76
CA ASP A 88 2.06 31.94 -1.10
C ASP A 88 1.25 31.13 -2.11
N ILE A 89 0.68 31.77 -3.14
CA ILE A 89 -0.06 31.11 -4.22
C ILE A 89 0.82 30.09 -4.94
N GLU A 90 2.08 30.45 -5.25
CA GLU A 90 3.03 29.54 -5.92
C GLU A 90 3.32 28.32 -5.03
N SER A 91 3.68 28.54 -3.76
CA SER A 91 3.97 27.47 -2.81
C SER A 91 2.77 26.55 -2.56
N ILE A 92 1.58 27.12 -2.31
CA ILE A 92 0.35 26.34 -2.06
C ILE A 92 -0.05 25.56 -3.32
N SER A 93 0.13 26.14 -4.50
CA SER A 93 -0.16 25.48 -5.79
C SER A 93 0.75 24.27 -6.01
N GLU A 94 2.03 24.35 -5.66
CA GLU A 94 2.95 23.20 -5.72
C GLU A 94 2.55 22.11 -4.73
N GLU A 95 2.22 22.47 -3.49
CA GLU A 95 1.76 21.52 -2.49
C GLU A 95 0.44 20.83 -2.91
N LEU A 96 -0.51 21.59 -3.48
CA LEU A 96 -1.76 21.03 -4.01
C LEU A 96 -1.52 20.05 -5.16
N LYS A 97 -0.58 20.33 -6.07
CA LYS A 97 -0.21 19.40 -7.14
C LYS A 97 0.26 18.05 -6.55
N ILE A 98 1.04 18.11 -5.48
CA ILE A 98 1.54 16.89 -4.79
C ILE A 98 0.40 16.15 -4.08
N LEU A 99 -0.51 16.89 -3.41
CA LEU A 99 -1.65 16.28 -2.69
C LEU A 99 -2.68 15.63 -3.62
N LEU A 100 -2.80 16.15 -4.85
CA LEU A 100 -3.72 15.63 -5.88
C LEU A 100 -3.16 14.43 -6.65
N LEU A 101 -1.88 14.06 -6.45
CA LEU A 101 -1.33 12.85 -7.04
C LEU A 101 -2.09 11.62 -6.53
N PRO A 102 -2.37 10.64 -7.40
CA PRO A 102 -3.03 9.42 -6.97
C PRO A 102 -2.22 8.72 -5.90
N ARG A 103 -2.84 8.53 -4.73
CA ARG A 103 -2.26 7.75 -3.63
C ARG A 103 -2.44 6.27 -3.88
N ASP A 104 -1.48 5.48 -3.47
CA ASP A 104 -1.65 4.04 -3.44
C ASP A 104 -2.66 3.68 -2.33
N PRO A 105 -3.74 2.94 -2.64
CA PRO A 105 -4.75 2.57 -1.64
C PRO A 105 -4.19 1.72 -0.49
N ASN A 106 -2.98 1.17 -0.67
CA ASN A 106 -2.30 0.39 0.35
C ASN A 106 -1.38 1.22 1.26
N ASP A 107 -1.19 2.52 0.99
CA ASP A 107 -0.21 3.36 1.71
C ASP A 107 -0.43 3.40 3.23
N ASP A 108 -1.68 3.29 3.70
CA ASP A 108 -2.02 3.30 5.13
C ASP A 108 -1.94 1.91 5.79
N ARG A 109 -1.64 0.85 5.02
CA ARG A 109 -1.64 -0.52 5.52
C ARG A 109 -0.35 -0.87 6.26
N SER A 110 -0.46 -1.84 7.16
CA SER A 110 0.66 -2.60 7.68
C SER A 110 1.32 -3.43 6.58
N VAL A 111 2.56 -3.86 6.78
CA VAL A 111 3.31 -4.57 5.76
C VAL A 111 3.78 -5.94 6.23
N ILE A 112 3.91 -6.84 5.28
CA ILE A 112 4.65 -8.09 5.40
C ILE A 112 5.96 -7.90 4.64
N VAL A 113 7.09 -8.02 5.34
CA VAL A 113 8.42 -7.95 4.75
C VAL A 113 9.00 -9.36 4.69
N GLU A 114 9.43 -9.77 3.50
CA GLU A 114 10.10 -11.05 3.28
C GLU A 114 11.53 -10.79 2.81
N ILE A 115 12.50 -11.36 3.51
CA ILE A 115 13.92 -11.26 3.16
C ILE A 115 14.46 -12.64 2.90
N ARG A 116 15.14 -12.81 1.76
CA ARG A 116 15.80 -14.07 1.40
C ARG A 116 17.26 -13.81 1.05
N GLY A 117 18.15 -14.68 1.55
CA GLY A 117 19.53 -14.72 1.07
C GLY A 117 19.56 -15.07 -0.42
N GLY A 118 20.26 -14.24 -1.22
CA GLY A 118 20.44 -14.44 -2.65
C GLY A 118 21.81 -15.10 -2.97
N ALA A 119 22.54 -14.50 -3.91
CA ALA A 119 23.87 -14.98 -4.28
C ALA A 119 24.91 -14.69 -3.18
N GLY A 120 25.61 -15.70 -2.67
CA GLY A 120 26.66 -15.54 -1.65
C GLY A 120 26.66 -16.60 -0.55
N GLY A 121 25.74 -17.57 -0.62
CA GLY A 121 25.69 -18.66 0.38
C GLY A 121 25.45 -18.14 1.80
N GLU A 122 26.28 -18.57 2.74
CA GLU A 122 26.17 -18.20 4.16
C GLU A 122 26.28 -16.69 4.40
N GLU A 123 27.17 -16.01 3.65
CA GLU A 123 27.32 -14.56 3.73
C GLU A 123 26.04 -13.81 3.31
N ALA A 124 25.30 -14.34 2.32
CA ALA A 124 24.02 -13.78 1.92
C ALA A 124 22.97 -13.95 3.05
N ALA A 125 23.01 -15.06 3.78
CA ALA A 125 22.13 -15.29 4.94
C ALA A 125 22.47 -14.37 6.13
N LEU A 126 23.74 -14.14 6.41
CA LEU A 126 24.18 -13.15 7.41
C LEU A 126 23.78 -11.72 7.02
N PHE A 127 23.83 -11.41 5.73
CA PHE A 127 23.40 -10.11 5.25
C PHE A 127 21.86 -9.97 5.34
N ALA A 128 21.10 -11.01 5.08
CA ALA A 128 19.65 -11.01 5.28
C ALA A 128 19.27 -10.74 6.75
N TYR A 129 20.00 -11.32 7.71
CA TYR A 129 19.86 -10.99 9.12
C TYR A 129 20.12 -9.51 9.40
N ASN A 130 21.18 -8.93 8.81
CA ASN A 130 21.50 -7.51 9.00
C ASN A 130 20.39 -6.61 8.45
N LEU A 131 19.79 -6.95 7.31
CA LEU A 131 18.63 -6.22 6.75
C LEU A 131 17.39 -6.34 7.66
N TYR A 132 17.09 -7.53 8.15
CA TYR A 132 16.01 -7.74 9.13
C TYR A 132 16.21 -6.84 10.36
N ARG A 133 17.42 -6.86 10.95
CA ARG A 133 17.74 -6.01 12.10
C ARG A 133 17.58 -4.52 11.77
N MET A 134 18.03 -4.09 10.60
CA MET A 134 17.90 -2.70 10.12
C MET A 134 16.44 -2.26 10.07
N TYR A 135 15.55 -3.07 9.47
CA TYR A 135 14.12 -2.75 9.39
C TYR A 135 13.43 -2.81 10.75
N ASN A 136 13.81 -3.75 11.60
CA ASN A 136 13.28 -3.82 12.96
C ASN A 136 13.63 -2.57 13.77
N MET A 137 14.87 -2.12 13.71
CA MET A 137 15.31 -0.88 14.38
C MET A 137 14.65 0.37 13.79
N TYR A 138 14.40 0.39 12.48
CA TYR A 138 13.63 1.45 11.84
C TYR A 138 12.19 1.48 12.34
N ALA A 139 11.52 0.34 12.38
CA ALA A 139 10.16 0.20 12.89
C ALA A 139 10.06 0.64 14.36
N GLU A 140 11.01 0.22 15.20
CA GLU A 140 11.08 0.62 16.60
C GLU A 140 11.21 2.15 16.78
N LYS A 141 12.06 2.80 16.00
CA LYS A 141 12.20 4.27 15.98
C LYS A 141 10.90 4.99 15.61
N ARG A 142 10.09 4.36 14.74
CA ARG A 142 8.79 4.89 14.32
C ARG A 142 7.64 4.54 15.28
N GLY A 143 7.90 3.73 16.31
CA GLY A 143 6.89 3.23 17.23
C GLY A 143 5.98 2.15 16.62
N TRP A 144 6.40 1.53 15.52
CA TRP A 144 5.71 0.42 14.88
C TRP A 144 6.03 -0.90 15.57
N LYS A 145 5.09 -1.83 15.53
CA LYS A 145 5.27 -3.17 16.11
C LYS A 145 5.77 -4.13 15.03
N THR A 146 6.67 -5.01 15.41
CA THR A 146 7.18 -6.06 14.51
C THR A 146 6.90 -7.44 15.10
N GLU A 147 6.50 -8.38 14.24
CA GLU A 147 6.27 -9.78 14.63
C GLU A 147 6.82 -10.72 13.54
N ILE A 148 7.60 -11.71 13.95
CA ILE A 148 8.13 -12.73 13.04
C ILE A 148 7.02 -13.73 12.71
N VAL A 149 6.71 -13.87 11.42
CA VAL A 149 5.74 -14.84 10.90
C VAL A 149 6.41 -16.18 10.60
N SER A 150 7.59 -16.14 9.97
CA SER A 150 8.34 -17.33 9.57
C SER A 150 9.83 -17.04 9.58
N LEU A 151 10.62 -17.98 10.01
CA LEU A 151 12.07 -17.86 10.12
C LEU A 151 12.76 -19.16 9.73
N ASN A 152 13.76 -19.07 8.87
CA ASN A 152 14.66 -20.17 8.52
C ASN A 152 16.11 -19.70 8.74
N GLU A 153 16.68 -20.09 9.89
CA GLU A 153 18.03 -19.72 10.30
C GLU A 153 19.08 -20.67 9.72
N THR A 154 20.33 -20.15 9.62
CA THR A 154 21.50 -20.97 9.35
C THR A 154 22.28 -21.27 10.64
N GLU A 155 23.21 -22.23 10.57
CA GLU A 155 24.05 -22.62 11.73
C GLU A 155 24.92 -21.47 12.25
N LEU A 156 25.26 -20.50 11.40
CA LEU A 156 26.05 -19.31 11.76
C LEU A 156 25.21 -18.10 12.18
N GLY A 157 23.91 -18.28 12.42
CA GLY A 157 23.00 -17.22 12.85
C GLY A 157 22.53 -16.28 11.74
N GLY A 158 22.75 -16.65 10.48
CA GLY A 158 22.19 -15.95 9.33
C GLY A 158 20.76 -16.40 9.02
N PHE A 159 20.04 -15.67 8.19
CA PHE A 159 18.68 -16.02 7.76
C PHE A 159 18.68 -16.43 6.29
N LYS A 160 18.34 -17.71 6.02
CA LYS A 160 18.04 -18.14 4.63
C LYS A 160 16.81 -17.42 4.13
N GLU A 161 15.80 -17.34 5.00
CA GLU A 161 14.54 -16.65 4.75
C GLU A 161 13.96 -16.20 6.07
N VAL A 162 13.41 -15.00 6.09
CA VAL A 162 12.60 -14.47 7.19
C VAL A 162 11.42 -13.72 6.61
N SER A 163 10.23 -13.94 7.19
CA SER A 163 9.03 -13.18 6.95
C SER A 163 8.53 -12.59 8.27
N PHE A 164 8.25 -11.32 8.30
CA PHE A 164 7.78 -10.61 9.48
C PHE A 164 6.82 -9.48 9.10
N THR A 165 5.92 -9.17 10.02
CA THR A 165 5.00 -8.04 9.88
C THR A 165 5.59 -6.81 10.52
N ILE A 166 5.26 -5.65 9.96
CA ILE A 166 5.46 -4.35 10.59
C ILE A 166 4.10 -3.67 10.63
N ASP A 167 3.54 -3.57 11.83
CA ASP A 167 2.23 -2.99 12.09
C ASP A 167 2.36 -1.54 12.56
N GLY A 168 1.88 -0.62 11.73
CA GLY A 168 1.92 0.81 11.99
C GLY A 168 1.31 1.63 10.88
N ASP A 169 0.73 2.77 11.23
CA ASP A 169 0.11 3.69 10.28
C ASP A 169 1.15 4.20 9.26
N GLY A 170 0.85 4.01 7.98
CA GLY A 170 1.74 4.42 6.89
C GLY A 170 2.99 3.56 6.71
N ALA A 171 3.08 2.37 7.30
CA ALA A 171 4.25 1.51 7.18
C ALA A 171 4.51 1.11 5.72
N TYR A 172 3.46 0.77 4.96
CA TYR A 172 3.60 0.43 3.54
C TYR A 172 4.06 1.62 2.71
N SER A 173 3.56 2.82 2.93
CA SER A 173 3.91 4.02 2.17
C SER A 173 5.43 4.32 2.18
N ARG A 174 6.10 3.94 3.26
CA ARG A 174 7.54 4.15 3.42
C ARG A 174 8.36 2.95 2.97
N LEU A 175 7.94 1.74 3.35
CA LEU A 175 8.73 0.54 3.12
C LEU A 175 8.56 -0.07 1.73
N LYS A 176 7.53 0.30 0.96
CA LYS A 176 7.33 -0.17 -0.43
C LYS A 176 8.55 0.08 -1.33
N PHE A 177 9.32 1.12 -1.04
CA PHE A 177 10.56 1.46 -1.76
C PHE A 177 11.76 0.58 -1.38
N GLU A 178 11.64 -0.27 -0.37
CA GLU A 178 12.70 -1.19 0.05
C GLU A 178 12.66 -2.52 -0.70
N SER A 179 11.62 -2.77 -1.52
CA SER A 179 11.50 -3.97 -2.32
C SER A 179 12.54 -4.02 -3.45
N GLY A 180 13.21 -5.17 -3.59
CA GLY A 180 14.22 -5.40 -4.62
C GLY A 180 15.44 -6.16 -4.12
N VAL A 181 16.53 -6.09 -4.91
CA VAL A 181 17.80 -6.76 -4.62
C VAL A 181 18.74 -5.81 -3.89
N HIS A 182 19.11 -6.15 -2.67
CA HIS A 182 20.10 -5.46 -1.88
C HIS A 182 21.46 -6.15 -2.03
N ARG A 183 22.53 -5.38 -2.22
CA ARG A 183 23.87 -5.89 -2.43
C ARG A 183 24.82 -5.42 -1.34
N VAL A 184 25.59 -6.34 -0.76
CA VAL A 184 26.65 -6.03 0.21
C VAL A 184 28.02 -6.30 -0.38
N GLN A 185 28.98 -5.45 -0.05
CA GLN A 185 30.39 -5.59 -0.36
C GLN A 185 31.17 -5.48 0.96
N ARG A 186 31.65 -6.63 1.47
CA ARG A 186 32.47 -6.69 2.69
C ARG A 186 33.36 -7.93 2.64
N VAL A 187 34.33 -7.98 3.55
CA VAL A 187 35.04 -9.23 3.85
C VAL A 187 34.15 -10.06 4.75
N PRO A 188 33.68 -11.25 4.29
CA PRO A 188 32.86 -12.13 5.11
C PRO A 188 33.58 -12.59 6.38
N GLU A 189 32.85 -12.88 7.45
CA GLU A 189 33.40 -13.50 8.67
C GLU A 189 33.99 -14.88 8.39
N THR A 190 33.53 -15.55 7.34
CA THR A 190 33.98 -16.86 6.87
C THR A 190 35.23 -16.79 5.95
N GLU A 191 35.68 -15.60 5.57
CA GLU A 191 36.79 -15.39 4.64
C GLU A 191 38.11 -15.22 5.41
N THR A 192 39.04 -16.18 5.23
CA THR A 192 40.33 -16.19 5.94
C THR A 192 41.44 -15.37 5.26
N GLN A 193 41.31 -15.01 3.98
CA GLN A 193 42.31 -14.30 3.18
C GLN A 193 42.02 -12.80 3.05
N GLY A 194 40.99 -12.28 3.73
CA GLY A 194 40.64 -10.86 3.71
C GLY A 194 40.11 -10.32 2.39
N ARG A 195 39.62 -11.20 1.48
CA ARG A 195 39.09 -10.77 0.19
C ARG A 195 37.68 -10.22 0.34
N ILE A 196 37.39 -9.11 -0.35
CA ILE A 196 36.04 -8.53 -0.40
C ILE A 196 35.16 -9.41 -1.27
N HIS A 197 34.07 -9.89 -0.70
CA HIS A 197 33.03 -10.61 -1.42
C HIS A 197 31.83 -9.70 -1.69
N THR A 198 31.08 -10.06 -2.73
CA THR A 198 29.83 -9.41 -3.08
C THR A 198 28.69 -10.41 -2.91
N SER A 199 27.80 -10.15 -1.97
CA SER A 199 26.64 -10.99 -1.72
C SER A 199 25.34 -10.20 -1.89
N THR A 200 24.23 -10.87 -2.09
CA THR A 200 22.91 -10.26 -2.29
C THR A 200 21.88 -10.87 -1.37
N ALA A 201 20.90 -10.07 -0.99
CA ALA A 201 19.65 -10.53 -0.39
C ALA A 201 18.49 -9.83 -1.12
N THR A 202 17.38 -10.52 -1.24
CA THR A 202 16.17 -9.99 -1.86
C THR A 202 15.17 -9.60 -0.77
N VAL A 203 14.53 -8.47 -0.95
CA VAL A 203 13.50 -7.96 -0.06
C VAL A 203 12.20 -7.83 -0.87
N ALA A 204 11.12 -8.43 -0.38
CA ALA A 204 9.78 -8.19 -0.87
C ALA A 204 8.98 -7.47 0.22
N VAL A 205 8.27 -6.43 -0.16
CA VAL A 205 7.39 -5.65 0.72
C VAL A 205 5.98 -5.74 0.18
N LEU A 206 5.10 -6.38 0.93
CA LEU A 206 3.73 -6.65 0.54
C LEU A 206 2.79 -5.95 1.52
N PRO A 207 1.72 -5.31 1.06
CA PRO A 207 0.70 -4.79 1.97
C PRO A 207 0.02 -5.97 2.67
N GLU A 208 -0.32 -5.79 3.93
CA GLU A 208 -1.14 -6.77 4.64
C GLU A 208 -2.50 -6.90 3.95
N ALA A 209 -2.89 -8.12 3.63
CA ALA A 209 -4.14 -8.39 2.94
C ALA A 209 -5.31 -8.44 3.93
N ASP A 210 -6.43 -7.84 3.56
CA ASP A 210 -7.68 -7.98 4.31
C ASP A 210 -8.16 -9.43 4.26
N GLU A 211 -8.85 -9.89 5.31
CA GLU A 211 -9.53 -11.18 5.30
C GLU A 211 -10.54 -11.22 4.15
N VAL A 212 -10.54 -12.33 3.43
CA VAL A 212 -11.46 -12.50 2.31
C VAL A 212 -12.85 -12.83 2.84
N GLU A 213 -13.70 -11.83 2.91
CA GLU A 213 -15.12 -12.03 3.17
C GLU A 213 -15.87 -12.39 1.88
N LEU A 214 -16.79 -13.33 2.00
CA LEU A 214 -17.66 -13.76 0.90
C LEU A 214 -19.13 -13.61 1.30
N GLU A 215 -19.79 -12.61 0.76
CA GLU A 215 -21.22 -12.49 0.73
C GLU A 215 -21.74 -13.01 -0.61
N ILE A 216 -22.76 -13.86 -0.58
CA ILE A 216 -23.41 -14.39 -1.77
C ILE A 216 -24.80 -13.78 -1.83
N ASP A 217 -25.07 -12.97 -2.85
CA ASP A 217 -26.40 -12.43 -3.08
C ASP A 217 -27.34 -13.57 -3.51
N PRO A 218 -28.49 -13.77 -2.85
CA PRO A 218 -29.47 -14.75 -3.26
C PRO A 218 -29.97 -14.60 -4.71
N THR A 219 -29.90 -13.39 -5.28
CA THR A 219 -30.32 -13.12 -6.67
C THR A 219 -29.32 -13.67 -7.69
N ASP A 220 -28.06 -13.89 -7.30
CA ASP A 220 -27.01 -14.49 -8.12
C ASP A 220 -27.08 -16.02 -8.16
N LEU A 221 -28.03 -16.62 -7.43
CA LEU A 221 -28.16 -18.04 -7.32
C LEU A 221 -29.34 -18.56 -8.15
N LYS A 222 -29.04 -19.42 -9.11
CA LYS A 222 -30.04 -20.25 -9.77
C LYS A 222 -30.13 -21.61 -9.09
N ILE A 223 -31.29 -21.96 -8.56
CA ILE A 223 -31.54 -23.22 -7.84
C ILE A 223 -32.52 -24.07 -8.66
N ASP A 224 -32.02 -25.18 -9.16
CA ASP A 224 -32.81 -26.16 -9.91
C ASP A 224 -33.00 -27.43 -9.08
N THR A 225 -34.20 -27.99 -9.12
CA THR A 225 -34.49 -29.27 -8.49
C THR A 225 -34.53 -30.37 -9.54
N PHE A 226 -33.98 -31.53 -9.26
CA PHE A 226 -34.01 -32.66 -10.17
C PHE A 226 -34.17 -33.98 -9.43
N ARG A 227 -34.38 -35.07 -10.16
CA ARG A 227 -34.53 -36.40 -9.57
C ARG A 227 -33.16 -36.98 -9.28
N SER A 228 -32.99 -37.51 -8.07
CA SER A 228 -31.76 -38.19 -7.68
C SER A 228 -31.51 -39.40 -8.59
N SER A 229 -30.27 -39.64 -8.97
CA SER A 229 -29.84 -40.83 -9.69
C SER A 229 -29.15 -41.81 -8.72
N GLY A 230 -29.50 -43.06 -8.72
CA GLY A 230 -28.83 -44.08 -7.89
C GLY A 230 -29.70 -45.32 -7.66
N ALA A 231 -29.12 -46.37 -7.09
CA ALA A 231 -29.80 -47.60 -6.67
C ALA A 231 -30.70 -47.30 -5.47
N GLY A 232 -32.03 -47.18 -5.67
CA GLY A 232 -32.99 -46.92 -4.62
C GLY A 232 -34.42 -47.21 -5.07
N GLY A 233 -35.32 -47.39 -4.08
CA GLY A 233 -36.74 -47.75 -4.30
C GLY A 233 -37.59 -46.61 -4.87
N GLN A 234 -38.92 -46.77 -4.84
CA GLN A 234 -39.90 -45.83 -5.46
C GLN A 234 -39.74 -44.35 -5.06
N HIS A 235 -39.16 -44.05 -3.89
CA HIS A 235 -38.98 -42.68 -3.40
C HIS A 235 -37.97 -41.90 -4.22
N ILE A 236 -36.81 -42.51 -4.62
CA ILE A 236 -35.75 -41.88 -5.39
C ILE A 236 -36.22 -41.55 -6.82
N ASN A 237 -37.07 -42.43 -7.40
CA ASN A 237 -37.56 -42.27 -8.78
C ASN A 237 -38.76 -41.31 -8.92
N LYS A 238 -39.48 -41.01 -7.83
CA LYS A 238 -40.70 -40.17 -7.87
C LYS A 238 -40.51 -38.75 -7.31
N THR A 239 -39.54 -38.54 -6.37
CA THR A 239 -39.37 -37.27 -5.68
C THR A 239 -38.16 -36.51 -6.21
N SER A 240 -38.32 -35.25 -6.60
CA SER A 240 -37.18 -34.36 -6.99
C SER A 240 -36.54 -33.80 -5.75
N SER A 241 -35.76 -34.62 -5.03
CA SER A 241 -35.05 -34.22 -3.80
C SER A 241 -33.64 -33.71 -4.06
N ALA A 242 -33.05 -33.97 -5.23
CA ALA A 242 -31.72 -33.47 -5.59
C ALA A 242 -31.79 -31.98 -5.98
N ILE A 243 -30.78 -31.27 -5.60
CA ILE A 243 -30.62 -29.82 -5.81
C ILE A 243 -29.36 -29.56 -6.62
N ARG A 244 -29.46 -28.67 -7.61
CA ARG A 244 -28.35 -28.05 -8.33
C ARG A 244 -28.41 -26.56 -8.04
N VAL A 245 -27.32 -26.02 -7.49
CA VAL A 245 -27.14 -24.59 -7.28
C VAL A 245 -26.09 -24.10 -8.24
N THR A 246 -26.42 -23.10 -9.04
CA THR A 246 -25.51 -22.43 -9.98
C THR A 246 -25.34 -20.99 -9.53
N HIS A 247 -24.10 -20.59 -9.31
CA HIS A 247 -23.76 -19.20 -9.09
C HIS A 247 -23.55 -18.53 -10.45
N LEU A 248 -24.47 -17.64 -10.83
CA LEU A 248 -24.56 -17.05 -12.17
C LEU A 248 -23.30 -16.27 -12.57
N PRO A 249 -22.70 -15.40 -11.70
CA PRO A 249 -21.54 -14.60 -12.08
C PRO A 249 -20.28 -15.43 -12.38
N THR A 250 -20.06 -16.54 -11.63
CA THR A 250 -18.86 -17.38 -11.79
C THR A 250 -19.10 -18.64 -12.60
N GLY A 251 -20.36 -18.99 -12.87
CA GLY A 251 -20.73 -20.25 -13.50
C GLY A 251 -20.46 -21.49 -12.64
N THR A 252 -20.13 -21.34 -11.35
CA THR A 252 -19.84 -22.45 -10.45
C THR A 252 -21.13 -23.23 -10.16
N VAL A 253 -21.09 -24.54 -10.38
CA VAL A 253 -22.22 -25.45 -10.17
C VAL A 253 -21.91 -26.42 -9.04
N VAL A 254 -22.87 -26.58 -8.14
CA VAL A 254 -22.84 -27.58 -7.06
C VAL A 254 -24.13 -28.38 -7.07
N GLU A 255 -23.99 -29.71 -7.09
CA GLU A 255 -25.11 -30.64 -6.99
C GLU A 255 -25.03 -31.38 -5.66
N CYS A 256 -26.20 -31.59 -5.05
CA CYS A 256 -26.33 -32.38 -3.82
C CYS A 256 -27.58 -33.26 -3.89
N GLN A 257 -27.38 -34.56 -3.68
CA GLN A 257 -28.46 -35.59 -3.71
C GLN A 257 -28.36 -36.61 -2.57
N ASP A 258 -27.56 -36.28 -1.52
CA ASP A 258 -27.17 -37.20 -0.46
C ASP A 258 -28.33 -37.49 0.51
N GLU A 259 -29.19 -36.52 0.69
CA GLU A 259 -30.30 -36.57 1.66
C GLU A 259 -31.65 -36.78 0.98
N ARG A 260 -32.62 -37.38 1.70
CA ARG A 260 -33.96 -37.52 1.24
C ARG A 260 -34.75 -36.21 1.26
N SER A 261 -34.28 -35.23 2.02
CA SER A 261 -34.89 -33.91 2.17
C SER A 261 -34.28 -32.89 1.20
N GLN A 262 -35.09 -32.29 0.35
CA GLN A 262 -34.73 -31.23 -0.56
C GLN A 262 -34.09 -30.02 0.17
N TYR A 263 -34.65 -29.65 1.32
CA TYR A 263 -34.12 -28.55 2.13
C TYR A 263 -32.73 -28.83 2.66
N LYS A 264 -32.44 -30.05 3.15
CA LYS A 264 -31.12 -30.45 3.61
C LYS A 264 -30.09 -30.47 2.47
N ASN A 265 -30.50 -30.96 1.28
CA ASN A 265 -29.66 -30.92 0.09
C ASN A 265 -29.36 -29.48 -0.34
N LYS A 266 -30.36 -28.57 -0.29
CA LYS A 266 -30.15 -27.15 -0.56
C LYS A 266 -29.14 -26.53 0.39
N ASP A 267 -29.31 -26.71 1.69
CA ASP A 267 -28.38 -26.15 2.69
C ASP A 267 -26.97 -26.71 2.54
N LYS A 268 -26.84 -28.00 2.21
CA LYS A 268 -25.54 -28.63 1.97
C LYS A 268 -24.90 -28.08 0.69
N ALA A 269 -25.67 -27.97 -0.39
CA ALA A 269 -25.20 -27.41 -1.67
C ALA A 269 -24.74 -25.95 -1.50
N LEU A 270 -25.47 -25.13 -0.77
CA LEU A 270 -25.08 -23.74 -0.48
C LEU A 270 -23.80 -23.65 0.35
N ARG A 271 -23.63 -24.53 1.35
CA ARG A 271 -22.37 -24.58 2.12
C ARG A 271 -21.17 -24.96 1.26
N VAL A 272 -21.33 -25.96 0.41
CA VAL A 272 -20.28 -26.39 -0.52
C VAL A 272 -19.98 -25.29 -1.55
N LEU A 273 -21.01 -24.63 -2.08
CA LEU A 273 -20.83 -23.50 -3.00
C LEU A 273 -20.06 -22.36 -2.33
N ARG A 274 -20.44 -21.98 -1.10
CA ARG A 274 -19.72 -20.93 -0.35
C ARG A 274 -18.26 -21.28 -0.15
N ALA A 275 -17.94 -22.52 0.25
CA ALA A 275 -16.57 -22.97 0.40
C ALA A 275 -15.79 -22.88 -0.92
N ARG A 276 -16.36 -23.36 -2.05
CA ARG A 276 -15.70 -23.30 -3.36
C ARG A 276 -15.46 -21.88 -3.85
N LEU A 277 -16.42 -20.98 -3.65
CA LEU A 277 -16.27 -19.58 -4.04
C LEU A 277 -15.25 -18.87 -3.17
N LEU A 278 -15.21 -19.17 -1.86
CA LEU A 278 -14.19 -18.65 -0.96
C LEU A 278 -12.81 -19.15 -1.35
N ASP A 279 -12.65 -20.46 -1.58
CA ASP A 279 -11.39 -21.05 -2.03
C ASP A 279 -10.89 -20.42 -3.35
N ALA A 280 -11.80 -20.21 -4.30
CA ALA A 280 -11.46 -19.55 -5.57
C ALA A 280 -11.01 -18.10 -5.38
N LYS A 281 -11.68 -17.35 -4.50
CA LYS A 281 -11.34 -15.96 -4.19
C LYS A 281 -9.99 -15.85 -3.47
N VAL A 282 -9.73 -16.73 -2.50
CA VAL A 282 -8.44 -16.83 -1.80
C VAL A 282 -7.32 -17.24 -2.76
N ALA A 283 -7.58 -18.20 -3.67
CA ALA A 283 -6.60 -18.60 -4.67
C ALA A 283 -6.24 -17.46 -5.64
N ALA A 284 -7.22 -16.66 -6.06
CA ALA A 284 -6.99 -15.49 -6.91
C ALA A 284 -6.14 -14.43 -6.18
N GLN A 285 -6.46 -14.11 -4.92
CA GLN A 285 -5.68 -13.19 -4.10
C GLN A 285 -4.24 -13.68 -3.90
N ASN A 286 -4.06 -14.96 -3.58
CA ASN A 286 -2.73 -15.55 -3.42
C ASN A 286 -1.93 -15.53 -4.73
N ALA A 287 -2.58 -15.71 -5.88
CA ALA A 287 -1.93 -15.62 -7.18
C ALA A 287 -1.45 -14.19 -7.48
N GLU A 288 -2.25 -13.18 -7.14
CA GLU A 288 -1.88 -11.78 -7.28
C GLU A 288 -0.70 -11.41 -6.36
N ILE A 289 -0.75 -11.81 -5.08
CA ILE A 289 0.36 -11.63 -4.13
C ILE A 289 1.63 -12.31 -4.64
N ALA A 290 1.53 -13.53 -5.17
CA ALA A 290 2.68 -14.24 -5.72
C ALA A 290 3.25 -13.56 -6.97
N ALA A 291 2.40 -12.99 -7.83
CA ALA A 291 2.84 -12.23 -9.00
C ALA A 291 3.56 -10.94 -8.58
N ASN A 292 3.00 -10.20 -7.62
CA ASN A 292 3.61 -8.98 -7.07
C ASN A 292 4.96 -9.28 -6.40
N ARG A 293 5.04 -10.33 -5.57
CA ARG A 293 6.29 -10.80 -4.98
C ARG A 293 7.34 -11.11 -6.04
N LYS A 294 6.96 -11.84 -7.08
CA LYS A 294 7.86 -12.22 -8.17
C LYS A 294 8.39 -11.01 -8.95
N SER A 295 7.57 -10.00 -9.18
CA SER A 295 7.98 -8.77 -9.87
C SER A 295 8.98 -7.95 -9.03
N GLN A 296 8.82 -7.91 -7.71
CA GLN A 296 9.70 -7.18 -6.80
C GLN A 296 11.08 -7.83 -6.64
N VAL A 297 11.14 -9.16 -6.57
CA VAL A 297 12.37 -9.90 -6.23
C VAL A 297 13.24 -10.16 -7.46
N GLY A 298 12.68 -10.17 -8.69
CA GLY A 298 13.38 -10.48 -9.91
C GLY A 298 14.06 -11.87 -9.85
N THR A 299 15.30 -11.98 -10.32
CA THR A 299 16.11 -13.21 -10.25
C THR A 299 17.02 -13.26 -9.01
N GLY A 300 17.14 -12.15 -8.26
CA GLY A 300 18.09 -12.01 -7.16
C GLY A 300 19.55 -11.87 -7.60
N ASP A 301 19.80 -11.65 -8.89
CA ASP A 301 21.16 -11.47 -9.43
C ASP A 301 21.78 -10.16 -8.94
N ARG A 302 23.12 -10.15 -8.86
CA ARG A 302 23.90 -8.98 -8.41
C ARG A 302 23.76 -7.76 -9.32
N SER A 303 23.32 -7.95 -10.56
CA SER A 303 23.11 -6.89 -11.54
C SER A 303 21.81 -6.11 -11.28
N GLU A 304 20.79 -6.76 -10.71
CA GLU A 304 19.45 -6.18 -10.44
C GLU A 304 19.38 -5.31 -9.18
N ARG A 305 20.52 -5.04 -8.57
CA ARG A 305 20.61 -4.30 -7.31
C ARG A 305 19.89 -2.95 -7.35
N ILE A 306 19.06 -2.70 -6.35
CA ILE A 306 18.50 -1.38 -6.06
C ILE A 306 19.46 -0.58 -5.18
N ARG A 307 20.14 -1.24 -4.21
CA ARG A 307 21.01 -0.58 -3.24
C ARG A 307 22.27 -1.38 -2.96
N THR A 308 23.39 -0.68 -2.76
CA THR A 308 24.69 -1.28 -2.39
C THR A 308 25.18 -0.76 -1.05
N TYR A 309 25.50 -1.68 -0.14
CA TYR A 309 26.11 -1.45 1.16
C TYR A 309 27.60 -1.77 1.06
N ASN A 310 28.45 -0.75 1.02
CA ASN A 310 29.89 -0.89 0.85
C ASN A 310 30.62 -0.65 2.17
N TYR A 311 31.04 -1.71 2.81
CA TYR A 311 31.73 -1.66 4.12
C TYR A 311 33.14 -1.03 4.03
N PRO A 312 34.02 -1.37 3.06
CA PRO A 312 35.32 -0.74 2.93
C PRO A 312 35.27 0.78 2.78
N GLN A 313 34.21 1.30 2.15
CA GLN A 313 34.07 2.74 1.91
C GLN A 313 33.07 3.40 2.87
N LEU A 314 32.49 2.64 3.81
CA LEU A 314 31.48 3.08 4.79
C LEU A 314 30.30 3.85 4.15
N ARG A 315 29.88 3.43 2.95
CA ARG A 315 28.83 4.11 2.19
C ARG A 315 27.67 3.17 1.81
N VAL A 316 26.49 3.77 1.67
CA VAL A 316 25.31 3.15 1.06
C VAL A 316 24.98 3.95 -0.19
N THR A 317 24.74 3.26 -1.31
CA THR A 317 24.35 3.89 -2.57
C THR A 317 23.03 3.30 -3.05
N ASP A 318 21.99 4.13 -3.19
CA ASP A 318 20.75 3.75 -3.88
C ASP A 318 20.90 4.08 -5.37
N HIS A 319 20.83 3.04 -6.20
CA HIS A 319 21.12 3.14 -7.63
C HIS A 319 19.95 3.70 -8.44
N ARG A 320 18.73 3.69 -7.89
CA ARG A 320 17.52 4.19 -8.57
C ARG A 320 17.57 5.71 -8.72
N ILE A 321 18.05 6.39 -7.69
CA ILE A 321 18.12 7.86 -7.63
C ILE A 321 19.57 8.40 -7.58
N GLY A 322 20.59 7.51 -7.63
CA GLY A 322 22.00 7.89 -7.56
C GLY A 322 22.46 8.47 -6.21
N LEU A 323 21.65 8.34 -5.16
CA LEU A 323 21.95 8.84 -3.82
C LEU A 323 23.05 8.03 -3.16
N THR A 324 24.06 8.70 -2.60
CA THR A 324 25.16 8.07 -1.85
C THR A 324 25.31 8.71 -0.47
N ILE A 325 25.23 7.90 0.59
CA ILE A 325 25.35 8.32 1.99
C ILE A 325 26.57 7.63 2.61
N TYR A 326 27.43 8.41 3.29
CA TYR A 326 28.66 7.93 3.93
C TYR A 326 28.47 7.60 5.42
N ARG A 327 27.30 7.11 5.79
CA ARG A 327 26.90 6.73 7.17
C ARG A 327 26.35 5.30 7.18
N LEU A 328 27.14 4.33 6.66
CA LEU A 328 26.73 2.94 6.53
C LEU A 328 26.13 2.35 7.82
N PHE A 329 26.83 2.55 8.96
CA PHE A 329 26.39 1.95 10.22
C PHE A 329 25.12 2.58 10.78
N ASP A 330 24.92 3.89 10.56
CA ASP A 330 23.69 4.56 10.97
C ASP A 330 22.49 3.99 10.18
N VAL A 331 22.65 3.82 8.87
CA VAL A 331 21.65 3.18 8.00
C VAL A 331 21.35 1.75 8.48
N LEU A 332 22.37 0.94 8.75
CA LEU A 332 22.21 -0.43 9.28
C LEU A 332 21.60 -0.47 10.70
N ASN A 333 21.63 0.64 11.43
CA ASN A 333 20.97 0.83 12.71
C ASN A 333 19.59 1.51 12.57
N GLY A 334 19.00 1.48 11.36
CA GLY A 334 17.64 1.94 11.13
C GLY A 334 17.51 3.45 10.90
N ASP A 335 18.54 4.13 10.40
CA ASP A 335 18.46 5.51 9.93
C ASP A 335 18.20 5.53 8.41
N LEU A 336 16.95 5.25 8.04
CA LEU A 336 16.53 5.10 6.65
C LEU A 336 15.82 6.34 6.10
N ASP A 337 15.47 7.31 6.93
CA ASP A 337 14.60 8.41 6.54
C ASP A 337 15.15 9.22 5.35
N GLU A 338 16.43 9.55 5.34
CA GLU A 338 17.05 10.30 4.25
C GLU A 338 16.92 9.59 2.89
N ILE A 339 17.07 8.25 2.89
CA ILE A 339 16.94 7.45 1.67
C ILE A 339 15.47 7.34 1.24
N ILE A 340 14.58 7.03 2.19
CA ILE A 340 13.17 6.83 1.92
C ILE A 340 12.51 8.14 1.47
N ASP A 341 12.82 9.26 2.13
CA ASP A 341 12.28 10.57 1.77
C ASP A 341 12.74 11.02 0.37
N ALA A 342 14.00 10.74 0.02
CA ALA A 342 14.50 11.00 -1.32
C ALA A 342 13.79 10.13 -2.39
N LEU A 343 13.50 8.87 -2.08
CA LEU A 343 12.76 7.97 -2.97
C LEU A 343 11.29 8.39 -3.12
N ILE A 344 10.65 8.82 -2.04
CA ILE A 344 9.29 9.38 -2.06
C ILE A 344 9.26 10.65 -2.93
N ALA A 345 10.24 11.53 -2.78
CA ALA A 345 10.35 12.74 -3.59
C ALA A 345 10.53 12.43 -5.08
N ALA A 346 11.36 11.44 -5.41
CA ALA A 346 11.56 11.00 -6.80
C ALA A 346 10.29 10.39 -7.40
N ASP A 347 9.58 9.50 -6.67
CA ASP A 347 8.31 8.90 -7.11
C ASP A 347 7.23 9.97 -7.35
N ARG A 348 7.13 10.96 -6.45
CA ARG A 348 6.21 12.09 -6.63
C ARG A 348 6.54 12.93 -7.85
N ALA A 349 7.83 13.20 -8.08
CA ALA A 349 8.27 13.96 -9.25
C ALA A 349 7.97 13.22 -10.56
N GLU A 350 8.14 11.89 -10.59
CA GLU A 350 7.81 11.05 -11.74
C GLU A 350 6.30 11.06 -12.02
N LYS A 351 5.47 10.82 -11.01
CA LYS A 351 4.00 10.88 -11.12
C LYS A 351 3.49 12.25 -11.56
N LEU A 352 4.09 13.33 -11.06
CA LEU A 352 3.74 14.68 -11.47
C LEU A 352 4.03 14.90 -12.96
N LYS A 353 5.19 14.42 -13.43
CA LYS A 353 5.56 14.50 -14.84
C LYS A 353 4.61 13.71 -15.72
N GLU A 354 4.28 12.47 -15.36
CA GLU A 354 3.29 11.66 -16.08
C GLU A 354 1.91 12.30 -16.12
N SER A 355 1.48 12.91 -15.02
CA SER A 355 0.21 13.64 -14.94
C SER A 355 0.18 14.87 -15.86
N MET A 356 1.33 15.54 -16.06
CA MET A 356 1.45 16.69 -16.98
C MET A 356 1.53 16.27 -18.45
N GLU A 357 2.02 15.05 -18.75
CA GLU A 357 2.09 14.52 -20.12
C GLU A 357 0.73 13.94 -20.59
N ASN A 358 -0.12 13.51 -19.66
CA ASN A 358 -1.43 12.89 -19.95
C ASN A 358 -2.63 13.85 -19.81
N GLY A 359 -2.44 15.08 -19.37
CA GLY A 359 -3.48 16.10 -19.20
C GLY A 359 -3.36 17.24 -20.20
#